data_9d2b6606bdd11416f9b06c6310bfed39
#
_entry.id   9d2b6606bdd11416f9b06c6310bfed39
#
_cell.length_a   1.000
_cell.length_b   1.000
_cell.length_c   1.000
_cell.angle_alpha   90.00
_cell.angle_beta   90.00
_cell.angle_gamma   90.00
#
_symmetry.space_group_name_H-M   'P 1'
#
loop_
_entity.id
_entity.type
_entity.pdbx_description
1 polymer ?
#
loop_
_entity_poly.entity_id
_entity_poly.type
_entity_poly.pdbx_seq_one_letter_code
_entity_poly.pdbx_strand_id
1 'polypeptide(L)'
;MICEKESSGAHKCSVCDKFVHAVFGSYSEDSEGFRLKVTCNLCVRKNQIIIEQEGAKFGQEQEAQKKVSLSNSRFPAVDIGTNVVVWMPDLDQGRLAPRNVLAVVVDVISSGLDLLGKKEGLLEQLYARNEFTTVDNEFIEAHDVPSSSLSLCSASMIMSGSK
;
A
#
# COMPACT_ATOMS: atom_id res chain seq x y z
N MET A 1 12.57 38.43 -4.05
CA MET A 1 11.63 39.54 -3.80
C MET A 1 10.83 39.76 -5.06
N ILE A 2 9.50 39.67 -5.01
CA ILE A 2 8.63 39.98 -6.13
C ILE A 2 8.39 41.48 -6.07
N CYS A 3 8.75 42.25 -7.12
CA CYS A 3 8.49 43.68 -7.15
C CYS A 3 7.00 43.95 -7.47
N GLU A 4 6.31 44.63 -6.56
CA GLU A 4 4.92 45.07 -6.78
C GLU A 4 4.83 46.39 -7.59
N LYS A 5 5.95 47.05 -7.86
CA LYS A 5 6.03 48.29 -8.67
C LYS A 5 6.69 47.98 -10.00
N GLU A 6 6.12 48.50 -11.08
CA GLU A 6 6.73 48.54 -12.42
C GLU A 6 8.04 49.34 -12.36
N SER A 7 9.16 48.60 -12.27
CA SER A 7 10.48 49.20 -12.34
C SER A 7 11.03 49.03 -13.79
N SER A 8 11.58 50.10 -14.33
CA SER A 8 12.28 50.05 -15.64
C SER A 8 13.46 49.06 -15.50
N GLY A 9 13.38 47.93 -16.19
CA GLY A 9 14.39 46.86 -16.16
C GLY A 9 13.91 45.56 -15.49
N ALA A 10 12.64 45.46 -15.13
CA ALA A 10 12.07 44.20 -14.66
C ALA A 10 11.68 43.25 -15.79
N HIS A 11 12.07 41.99 -15.67
CA HIS A 11 11.64 40.94 -16.58
C HIS A 11 10.35 40.29 -16.09
N LYS A 12 9.51 39.75 -16.98
CA LYS A 12 8.36 38.95 -16.61
C LYS A 12 8.79 37.50 -16.45
N CYS A 13 8.36 36.89 -15.34
CA CYS A 13 8.55 35.47 -15.13
C CYS A 13 7.73 34.67 -16.15
N SER A 14 8.36 33.72 -16.85
CA SER A 14 7.72 32.89 -17.86
C SER A 14 6.66 31.89 -17.29
N VAL A 15 6.60 31.72 -15.98
CA VAL A 15 5.70 30.75 -15.30
C VAL A 15 4.52 31.42 -14.61
N CYS A 16 4.74 32.56 -13.93
CA CYS A 16 3.68 33.22 -13.15
C CYS A 16 3.36 34.65 -13.60
N ASP A 17 3.95 35.12 -14.69
CA ASP A 17 3.77 36.44 -15.30
C ASP A 17 4.05 37.66 -14.39
N LYS A 18 4.59 37.42 -13.19
CA LYS A 18 4.95 38.50 -12.25
C LYS A 18 6.28 39.15 -12.63
N PHE A 19 6.38 40.45 -12.39
CA PHE A 19 7.63 41.17 -12.61
C PHE A 19 8.71 40.72 -11.63
N VAL A 20 9.90 40.42 -12.17
CA VAL A 20 11.07 39.95 -11.43
C VAL A 20 12.27 40.81 -11.77
N HIS A 21 12.95 41.31 -10.77
CA HIS A 21 14.22 41.99 -10.99
C HIS A 21 15.28 40.99 -11.47
N ALA A 22 16.13 41.40 -12.43
CA ALA A 22 17.11 40.52 -13.06
C ALA A 22 18.01 39.73 -12.10
N VAL A 23 18.30 40.30 -10.92
CA VAL A 23 19.12 39.65 -9.88
C VAL A 23 18.40 38.49 -9.16
N PHE A 24 17.06 38.43 -9.20
CA PHE A 24 16.25 37.43 -8.50
C PHE A 24 15.57 36.41 -9.41
N GLY A 25 16.02 36.31 -10.66
CA GLY A 25 15.54 35.32 -11.64
C GLY A 25 16.66 34.38 -12.09
N SER A 26 16.28 33.16 -12.45
CA SER A 26 17.16 32.20 -13.14
C SER A 26 16.92 32.27 -14.62
N TYR A 27 17.98 32.24 -15.39
CA TYR A 27 17.94 32.25 -16.87
C TYR A 27 18.03 30.80 -17.36
N SER A 28 17.23 30.43 -18.37
CA SER A 28 17.39 29.14 -19.05
C SER A 28 18.49 29.25 -20.09
N GLU A 29 19.45 28.33 -20.08
CA GLU A 29 20.59 28.29 -21.02
C GLU A 29 20.21 27.92 -22.46
N ASP A 30 18.97 27.43 -22.69
CA ASP A 30 18.54 26.87 -23.98
C ASP A 30 17.99 27.90 -24.97
N SER A 31 18.16 29.19 -24.74
CA SER A 31 17.65 30.21 -25.65
C SER A 31 18.78 30.81 -26.50
N GLU A 32 19.09 30.18 -27.64
CA GLU A 32 19.76 30.83 -28.76
C GLU A 32 18.85 31.94 -29.31
N GLY A 33 18.96 33.12 -28.73
CA GLY A 33 18.22 34.27 -29.23
C GLY A 33 17.91 35.32 -28.18
N PHE A 34 17.66 36.54 -28.63
CA PHE A 34 17.48 37.81 -27.90
C PHE A 34 16.33 37.85 -26.85
N ARG A 35 15.65 36.72 -26.54
CA ARG A 35 14.60 36.65 -25.54
C ARG A 35 14.98 35.64 -24.44
N LEU A 36 15.78 36.07 -23.50
CA LEU A 36 16.05 35.33 -22.26
C LEU A 36 14.75 35.10 -21.48
N LYS A 37 14.34 33.84 -21.36
CA LYS A 37 13.22 33.47 -20.49
C LYS A 37 13.70 33.49 -19.03
N VAL A 38 13.12 34.38 -18.25
CA VAL A 38 13.44 34.52 -16.83
C VAL A 38 12.41 33.82 -15.99
N THR A 39 12.83 32.96 -15.06
CA THR A 39 11.95 32.31 -14.09
C THR A 39 12.26 32.84 -12.70
N CYS A 40 11.25 33.28 -11.94
CA CYS A 40 11.47 33.79 -10.60
C CYS A 40 11.84 32.66 -9.61
N ASN A 41 12.62 32.98 -8.60
CA ASN A 41 13.09 32.00 -7.60
C ASN A 41 11.96 31.22 -6.90
N LEU A 42 10.77 31.81 -6.76
CA LEU A 42 9.61 31.10 -6.21
C LEU A 42 9.09 30.01 -7.15
N CYS A 43 9.06 30.26 -8.44
CA CYS A 43 8.66 29.29 -9.45
C CYS A 43 9.71 28.17 -9.58
N VAL A 44 11.00 28.53 -9.55
CA VAL A 44 12.11 27.54 -9.55
C VAL A 44 11.97 26.61 -8.36
N ARG A 45 11.80 27.15 -7.13
CA ARG A 45 11.61 26.32 -5.93
C ARG A 45 10.37 25.45 -5.98
N LYS A 46 9.23 25.97 -6.50
CA LYS A 46 8.02 25.17 -6.65
C LYS A 46 8.22 23.99 -7.60
N ASN A 47 8.86 24.24 -8.73
CA ASN A 47 9.15 23.17 -9.70
C ASN A 47 10.12 22.13 -9.09
N GLN A 48 11.11 22.56 -8.34
CA GLN A 48 12.05 21.65 -7.67
C GLN A 48 11.34 20.76 -6.64
N ILE A 49 10.44 21.32 -5.83
CA ILE A 49 9.62 20.58 -4.87
C ILE A 49 8.74 19.54 -5.59
N ILE A 50 8.13 19.91 -6.73
CA ILE A 50 7.30 18.97 -7.50
C ILE A 50 8.15 17.81 -8.02
N ILE A 51 9.32 18.08 -8.59
CA ILE A 51 10.24 17.05 -9.11
C ILE A 51 10.69 16.12 -7.98
N GLU A 52 11.05 16.67 -6.82
CA GLU A 52 11.44 15.87 -5.64
C GLU A 52 10.29 15.00 -5.12
N GLN A 53 9.06 15.52 -5.09
CA GLN A 53 7.87 14.77 -4.68
C GLN A 53 7.53 13.64 -5.66
N GLU A 54 7.62 13.89 -6.97
CA GLU A 54 7.41 12.86 -7.99
C GLU A 54 8.49 11.78 -7.93
N GLY A 55 9.74 12.17 -7.75
CA GLY A 55 10.86 11.23 -7.55
C GLY A 55 10.70 10.36 -6.30
N ALA A 56 10.23 10.95 -5.19
CA ALA A 56 9.96 10.22 -3.97
C ALA A 56 8.80 9.23 -4.13
N LYS A 57 7.71 9.62 -4.80
CA LYS A 57 6.57 8.71 -5.09
C LYS A 57 7.02 7.53 -5.95
N PHE A 58 7.78 7.80 -7.01
CA PHE A 58 8.29 6.75 -7.89
C PHE A 58 9.19 5.76 -7.14
N GLY A 59 10.06 6.27 -6.25
CA GLY A 59 10.88 5.43 -5.39
C GLY A 59 10.06 4.53 -4.46
N GLN A 60 9.01 5.07 -3.83
CA GLN A 60 8.10 4.32 -2.96
C GLN A 60 7.33 3.25 -3.73
N GLU A 61 6.85 3.54 -4.93
CA GLU A 61 6.16 2.58 -5.80
C GLU A 61 7.07 1.42 -6.21
N GLN A 62 8.33 1.71 -6.56
CA GLN A 62 9.31 0.68 -6.89
C GLN A 62 9.62 -0.23 -5.69
N GLU A 63 9.78 0.33 -4.50
CA GLU A 63 10.00 -0.46 -3.29
C GLU A 63 8.78 -1.31 -2.93
N ALA A 64 7.57 -0.78 -3.07
CA ALA A 64 6.34 -1.52 -2.87
C ALA A 64 6.24 -2.70 -3.84
N GLN A 65 6.51 -2.48 -5.12
CA GLN A 65 6.52 -3.55 -6.14
C GLN A 65 7.55 -4.64 -5.83
N LYS A 66 8.76 -4.26 -5.40
CA LYS A 66 9.79 -5.23 -4.97
C LYS A 66 9.33 -6.06 -3.79
N LYS A 67 8.70 -5.43 -2.78
CA LYS A 67 8.16 -6.14 -1.61
C LYS A 67 7.05 -7.12 -2.01
N VAL A 68 6.14 -6.71 -2.88
CA VAL A 68 5.07 -7.57 -3.40
C VAL A 68 5.66 -8.74 -4.18
N SER A 69 6.62 -8.51 -5.08
CA SER A 69 7.24 -9.58 -5.87
C SER A 69 8.01 -10.58 -5.00
N LEU A 70 8.72 -10.12 -3.96
CA LEU A 70 9.40 -10.97 -2.99
C LEU A 70 8.39 -11.76 -2.14
N SER A 71 7.28 -11.15 -1.76
CA SER A 71 6.19 -11.82 -1.03
C SER A 71 5.58 -12.94 -1.88
N ASN A 72 5.24 -12.66 -3.14
CA ASN A 72 4.66 -13.64 -4.05
C ASN A 72 5.62 -14.79 -4.38
N SER A 73 6.91 -14.52 -4.46
CA SER A 73 7.93 -15.57 -4.64
C SER A 73 8.07 -16.47 -3.41
N ARG A 74 7.92 -15.91 -2.22
CA ARG A 74 8.07 -16.62 -0.94
C ARG A 74 6.80 -17.38 -0.54
N PHE A 75 5.65 -16.85 -0.93
CA PHE A 75 4.34 -17.39 -0.62
C PHE A 75 3.54 -17.50 -1.93
N PRO A 76 3.60 -18.65 -2.62
CA PRO A 76 2.83 -18.87 -3.84
C PRO A 76 1.33 -18.75 -3.59
N ALA A 77 0.59 -18.39 -4.62
CA ALA A 77 -0.87 -18.34 -4.58
C ALA A 77 -1.45 -19.68 -4.11
N VAL A 78 -2.58 -19.63 -3.44
CA VAL A 78 -3.27 -20.78 -2.88
C VAL A 78 -4.62 -20.93 -3.57
N ASP A 79 -5.01 -22.15 -3.88
CA ASP A 79 -6.29 -22.45 -4.50
C ASP A 79 -7.43 -22.50 -3.47
N ILE A 80 -8.64 -22.20 -3.93
CA ILE A 80 -9.86 -22.33 -3.12
C ILE A 80 -10.01 -23.81 -2.70
N GLY A 81 -10.36 -24.04 -1.44
CA GLY A 81 -10.46 -25.39 -0.86
C GLY A 81 -9.19 -25.87 -0.17
N THR A 82 -8.07 -25.17 -0.31
CA THR A 82 -6.84 -25.53 0.41
C THR A 82 -7.00 -25.30 1.91
N ASN A 83 -6.65 -26.30 2.68
CA ASN A 83 -6.66 -26.20 4.14
C ASN A 83 -5.42 -25.44 4.62
N VAL A 84 -5.62 -24.56 5.60
CA VAL A 84 -4.61 -23.65 6.11
C VAL A 84 -4.64 -23.54 7.63
N VAL A 85 -3.51 -23.20 8.20
CA VAL A 85 -3.37 -22.90 9.62
C VAL A 85 -3.05 -21.42 9.78
N VAL A 86 -3.91 -20.72 10.49
CA VAL A 86 -3.76 -19.30 10.84
C VAL A 86 -3.15 -19.18 12.23
N TRP A 87 -2.13 -18.36 12.35
CA TRP A 87 -1.49 -18.07 13.64
C TRP A 87 -2.27 -17.02 14.41
N MET A 88 -2.54 -17.31 15.68
CA MET A 88 -3.19 -16.34 16.54
C MET A 88 -2.14 -15.42 17.19
N PRO A 89 -2.29 -14.09 17.09
CA PRO A 89 -1.43 -13.17 17.82
C PRO A 89 -1.52 -13.36 19.33
N ASP A 90 -0.40 -13.23 20.04
CA ASP A 90 -0.32 -13.44 21.50
C ASP A 90 -1.26 -12.51 22.30
N LEU A 91 -1.62 -11.34 21.74
CA LEU A 91 -2.53 -10.37 22.35
C LEU A 91 -3.99 -10.87 22.40
N ASP A 92 -4.39 -11.71 21.45
CA ASP A 92 -5.75 -12.22 21.31
C ASP A 92 -5.93 -13.62 21.92
N GLN A 93 -4.86 -14.18 22.51
CA GLN A 93 -4.87 -15.50 23.10
C GLN A 93 -5.46 -15.47 24.50
N GLY A 94 -6.56 -16.20 24.68
CA GLY A 94 -6.97 -16.65 26.02
C GLY A 94 -5.93 -17.65 26.58
N ARG A 95 -5.81 -17.73 27.92
CA ARG A 95 -4.82 -18.60 28.59
C ARG A 95 -4.85 -20.09 28.18
N LEU A 96 -5.95 -20.56 27.61
CA LEU A 96 -6.18 -21.95 27.19
C LEU A 96 -6.52 -22.06 25.70
N ALA A 97 -6.50 -20.95 24.95
CA ALA A 97 -6.80 -20.96 23.53
C ALA A 97 -5.65 -21.59 22.72
N PRO A 98 -5.95 -22.39 21.70
CA PRO A 98 -4.93 -22.92 20.82
C PRO A 98 -4.24 -21.77 20.06
N ARG A 99 -2.93 -21.91 19.83
CA ARG A 99 -2.12 -20.91 19.13
C ARG A 99 -2.41 -20.87 17.63
N ASN A 100 -3.05 -21.88 17.11
CA ASN A 100 -3.29 -22.07 15.69
C ASN A 100 -4.76 -22.40 15.45
N VAL A 101 -5.34 -21.80 14.43
CA VAL A 101 -6.70 -22.08 13.98
C VAL A 101 -6.64 -22.74 12.61
N LEU A 102 -7.23 -23.94 12.50
CA LEU A 102 -7.40 -24.61 11.22
C LEU A 102 -8.57 -23.97 10.48
N ALA A 103 -8.35 -23.60 9.21
CA ALA A 103 -9.32 -22.99 8.33
C ALA A 103 -9.16 -23.53 6.90
N VAL A 104 -10.07 -23.15 6.00
CA VAL A 104 -10.01 -23.45 4.58
C VAL A 104 -10.11 -22.16 3.78
N VAL A 105 -9.45 -22.07 2.65
CA VAL A 105 -9.57 -20.95 1.71
C VAL A 105 -10.92 -21.04 1.00
N VAL A 106 -11.79 -20.06 1.22
CA VAL A 106 -13.13 -20.00 0.63
C VAL A 106 -13.15 -19.15 -0.62
N ASP A 107 -12.41 -18.05 -0.62
CA ASP A 107 -12.31 -17.14 -1.76
C ASP A 107 -10.96 -16.43 -1.78
N VAL A 108 -10.49 -16.09 -2.98
CA VAL A 108 -9.23 -15.39 -3.23
C VAL A 108 -9.53 -14.05 -3.88
N ILE A 109 -9.35 -12.96 -3.12
CA ILE A 109 -9.65 -11.61 -3.62
C ILE A 109 -8.49 -11.11 -4.48
N SER A 110 -8.82 -10.41 -5.57
CA SER A 110 -7.87 -9.87 -6.56
C SER A 110 -6.79 -8.94 -5.96
N SER A 111 -6.96 -8.47 -4.72
CA SER A 111 -5.99 -7.68 -3.98
C SER A 111 -4.86 -8.49 -3.32
N GLY A 112 -4.83 -9.83 -3.48
CA GLY A 112 -3.87 -10.71 -2.83
C GLY A 112 -4.19 -10.99 -1.36
N LEU A 113 -5.47 -10.87 -0.99
CA LEU A 113 -6.02 -11.22 0.31
C LEU A 113 -6.98 -12.40 0.14
N ASP A 114 -6.94 -13.33 1.08
CA ASP A 114 -7.71 -14.55 1.07
C ASP A 114 -8.81 -14.51 2.13
N LEU A 115 -10.01 -14.96 1.77
CA LEU A 115 -11.11 -15.15 2.69
C LEU A 115 -11.04 -16.58 3.23
N LEU A 116 -10.92 -16.70 4.53
CA LEU A 116 -10.81 -17.98 5.21
C LEU A 116 -12.11 -18.35 5.91
N GLY A 117 -12.40 -19.62 5.94
CA GLY A 117 -13.58 -20.17 6.61
C GLY A 117 -13.26 -21.37 7.48
N LYS A 118 -14.16 -21.65 8.40
CA LYS A 118 -14.15 -22.80 9.30
C LYS A 118 -15.53 -23.46 9.26
N LYS A 119 -15.68 -24.67 9.78
CA LYS A 119 -17.00 -25.38 9.84
C LYS A 119 -18.09 -24.55 10.54
N GLU A 120 -17.72 -23.60 11.38
CA GLU A 120 -18.65 -22.78 12.15
C GLU A 120 -18.94 -21.42 11.49
N GLY A 121 -18.15 -21.00 10.50
CA GLY A 121 -18.37 -19.71 9.80
C GLY A 121 -17.17 -19.17 9.05
N LEU A 122 -17.40 -18.06 8.36
CA LEU A 122 -16.38 -17.28 7.67
C LEU A 122 -15.65 -16.37 8.67
N LEU A 123 -14.34 -16.29 8.57
CA LEU A 123 -13.56 -15.35 9.38
C LEU A 123 -13.83 -13.93 8.93
N GLU A 124 -14.06 -13.01 9.90
CA GLU A 124 -14.38 -11.60 9.62
C GLU A 124 -13.26 -10.85 8.90
N GLN A 125 -12.02 -11.27 9.13
CA GLN A 125 -10.84 -10.62 8.57
C GLN A 125 -10.40 -11.32 7.29
N LEU A 126 -9.85 -10.54 6.38
CA LEU A 126 -9.12 -11.05 5.23
C LEU A 126 -7.66 -11.25 5.61
N TYR A 127 -7.06 -12.29 5.10
CA TYR A 127 -5.70 -12.70 5.45
C TYR A 127 -4.76 -12.58 4.25
N ALA A 128 -3.60 -11.99 4.50
CA ALA A 128 -2.55 -12.01 3.51
C ALA A 128 -1.85 -13.38 3.48
N ARG A 129 -1.27 -13.74 2.35
CA ARG A 129 -0.65 -15.06 2.13
C ARG A 129 0.44 -15.42 3.16
N ASN A 130 1.09 -14.42 3.76
CA ASN A 130 2.12 -14.60 4.78
C ASN A 130 1.59 -14.81 6.22
N GLU A 131 0.27 -14.68 6.43
CA GLU A 131 -0.36 -14.82 7.75
C GLU A 131 -0.84 -16.23 8.07
N PHE A 132 -0.78 -17.12 7.09
CA PHE A 132 -1.18 -18.51 7.24
C PHE A 132 -0.23 -19.48 6.52
N THR A 133 -0.26 -20.73 6.90
CA THR A 133 0.50 -21.82 6.29
C THR A 133 -0.44 -22.87 5.73
N THR A 134 -0.17 -23.35 4.52
CA THR A 134 -0.94 -24.43 3.88
C THR A 134 -0.68 -25.77 4.56
N VAL A 135 -1.70 -26.61 4.58
CA VAL A 135 -1.64 -27.99 5.10
C VAL A 135 -2.03 -28.93 3.99
N ASP A 136 -1.26 -29.99 3.80
CA ASP A 136 -1.47 -30.95 2.71
C ASP A 136 -2.70 -31.84 2.89
N ASN A 137 -3.25 -31.91 4.13
CA ASN A 137 -4.41 -32.75 4.43
C ASN A 137 -5.70 -31.91 4.35
N GLU A 138 -6.73 -32.49 3.75
CA GLU A 138 -8.07 -31.93 3.70
C GLU A 138 -8.86 -32.28 4.97
N PHE A 139 -9.11 -31.30 5.83
CA PHE A 139 -9.88 -31.43 7.07
C PHE A 139 -11.24 -30.74 6.98
N ILE A 140 -11.33 -29.70 6.17
CA ILE A 140 -12.51 -28.85 5.97
C ILE A 140 -12.69 -28.64 4.49
N GLU A 141 -13.90 -28.87 3.99
CA GLU A 141 -14.25 -28.57 2.61
C GLU A 141 -14.85 -27.15 2.53
N ALA A 142 -14.51 -26.40 1.48
CA ALA A 142 -14.94 -24.99 1.35
C ALA A 142 -16.48 -24.85 1.26
N HIS A 143 -17.18 -25.89 0.75
CA HIS A 143 -18.65 -25.89 0.64
C HIS A 143 -19.37 -26.15 1.98
N ASP A 144 -18.67 -26.69 2.97
CA ASP A 144 -19.22 -26.95 4.29
C ASP A 144 -19.20 -25.70 5.21
N VAL A 145 -18.61 -24.62 4.73
CA VAL A 145 -18.47 -23.37 5.50
C VAL A 145 -19.77 -22.56 5.41
N PRO A 146 -20.47 -22.34 6.53
CA PRO A 146 -21.66 -21.50 6.54
C PRO A 146 -21.29 -20.01 6.37
N SER A 147 -22.22 -19.23 5.82
CA SER A 147 -22.03 -17.78 5.58
C SER A 147 -22.06 -16.92 6.87
N SER A 148 -22.05 -17.54 8.04
CA SER A 148 -22.03 -16.83 9.32
C SER A 148 -20.66 -16.21 9.59
N SER A 149 -20.64 -14.95 10.04
CA SER A 149 -19.41 -14.24 10.41
C SER A 149 -18.87 -14.75 11.75
N LEU A 150 -17.56 -15.00 11.83
CA LEU A 150 -16.88 -15.54 13.00
C LEU A 150 -15.58 -14.78 13.27
N SER A 151 -15.42 -14.25 14.49
CA SER A 151 -14.15 -13.66 14.87
C SER A 151 -13.07 -14.74 15.08
N LEU A 152 -11.80 -14.41 14.86
CA LEU A 152 -10.68 -15.32 15.04
C LEU A 152 -10.62 -15.85 16.51
N CYS A 153 -10.90 -14.98 17.46
CA CYS A 153 -10.96 -15.34 18.88
C CYS A 153 -12.07 -16.36 19.15
N SER A 154 -13.29 -16.17 18.61
CA SER A 154 -14.39 -17.12 18.73
C SER A 154 -14.06 -18.45 18.05
N ALA A 155 -13.43 -18.40 16.88
CA ALA A 155 -12.98 -19.59 16.15
C ALA A 155 -11.98 -20.43 16.95
N SER A 156 -11.10 -19.81 17.72
CA SER A 156 -10.14 -20.52 18.56
C SER A 156 -10.78 -21.17 19.79
N MET A 157 -11.77 -20.53 20.40
CA MET A 157 -12.46 -21.05 21.59
C MET A 157 -13.27 -22.30 21.30
N ILE A 158 -13.89 -22.39 20.12
CA ILE A 158 -14.70 -23.55 19.72
C ILE A 158 -13.85 -24.83 19.63
N MET A 159 -12.56 -24.71 19.29
CA MET A 159 -11.63 -25.87 19.28
C MET A 159 -11.36 -26.45 20.68
N SER A 160 -11.48 -25.65 21.72
CA SER A 160 -11.21 -26.08 23.12
C SER A 160 -12.42 -26.66 23.81
N GLY A 161 -13.63 -26.55 23.23
CA GLY A 161 -14.90 -26.96 23.83
C GLY A 161 -15.50 -28.28 23.34
N SER A 162 -14.85 -28.97 22.40
CA SER A 162 -15.33 -30.26 21.90
C SER A 162 -14.98 -31.37 22.87
N LYS A 163 -15.87 -31.62 23.82
CA LYS A 163 -16.03 -32.90 24.53
C LYS A 163 -17.21 -33.64 23.97
#